data_6d5b16d4f798cf073911d7d700d50fd0
#
_entry.id   6d5b16d4f798cf073911d7d700d50fd0
#
_cell.length_a   1.000
_cell.length_b   1.000
_cell.length_c   1.000
_cell.angle_alpha   90.00
_cell.angle_beta   90.00
_cell.angle_gamma   90.00
#
_symmetry.space_group_name_H-M   'P 1'
#
loop_
_entity.id
_entity.type
_entity.pdbx_description
1 polymer ?
#
loop_
_entity_poly.entity_id
_entity_poly.type
_entity_poly.pdbx_seq_one_letter_code
_entity_poly.pdbx_strand_id
1 'polypeptide(L)'
;MYENLMEEVVTDENCRQALAAVKRNKGAAGIDRMTTRELESHLQVHWEKIRAKLLAGTYVPSPVRRVEIPKPSGGTRMLGIPTVQDRFIQQMILQVLTPICDPQFSEHSYGFRPGRSAQDAVRAAQKYAQEGKTFVVDIDITKFFDHVNHDILMGRIGSQIRDKRVLGLIGKLLRRGAMVEGWVEASEEGTPQGGPLSPLLANIYLDALDKELDQRGHSYCRYADDCNIYVSSRAAAERTLESVRNWIEKHLRLKVNADKSGTGRVWERKFLGFRLNRKLQIGIAPESVERFRAKVRELWRSCRSVTSNELRDGWDSFIRGWWEYFQLAEDRRSIFGLEGWIRRHMRKLFWLRWHGREGRERKLRGLGVTGPLLKVASSSRGAWRVAAALCMQKALNNAVLRKTGFLMPSDLAAKPQGC
;
A
#
# COMPACT_ATOMS: atom_id res chain seq x y z
N MET A 1 -32.39 -11.85 1.13
CA MET A 1 -31.14 -12.57 0.89
C MET A 1 -30.96 -12.70 -0.61
N TYR A 2 -29.80 -12.42 -1.15
CA TYR A 2 -29.55 -12.25 -2.58
C TYR A 2 -29.41 -13.61 -3.28
N GLU A 3 -30.25 -13.91 -4.30
CA GLU A 3 -30.36 -15.23 -4.92
C GLU A 3 -29.88 -15.27 -6.40
N ASN A 4 -29.95 -14.15 -7.12
CA ASN A 4 -29.65 -14.07 -8.55
C ASN A 4 -28.48 -13.11 -8.84
N LEU A 5 -27.41 -13.22 -8.05
CA LEU A 5 -26.25 -12.31 -8.18
C LEU A 5 -25.40 -12.59 -9.41
N MET A 6 -25.40 -13.83 -9.92
CA MET A 6 -24.60 -14.17 -11.11
C MET A 6 -25.10 -13.41 -12.35
N GLU A 7 -26.40 -13.18 -12.47
CA GLU A 7 -26.99 -12.36 -13.52
C GLU A 7 -26.46 -10.91 -13.44
N GLU A 8 -26.38 -10.35 -12.23
CA GLU A 8 -25.84 -9.01 -12.01
C GLU A 8 -24.34 -8.95 -12.33
N VAL A 9 -23.58 -9.99 -11.94
CA VAL A 9 -22.14 -10.13 -12.21
C VAL A 9 -21.86 -10.05 -13.72
N VAL A 10 -22.68 -10.69 -14.57
CA VAL A 10 -22.43 -10.79 -16.01
C VAL A 10 -23.17 -9.72 -16.85
N THR A 11 -23.69 -8.67 -16.22
CA THR A 11 -24.29 -7.54 -16.97
C THR A 11 -23.24 -6.77 -17.76
N ASP A 12 -23.62 -6.22 -18.89
CA ASP A 12 -22.70 -5.47 -19.77
C ASP A 12 -22.09 -4.25 -19.07
N GLU A 13 -22.85 -3.58 -18.21
CA GLU A 13 -22.36 -2.44 -17.45
C GLU A 13 -21.28 -2.86 -16.44
N ASN A 14 -21.54 -3.92 -15.67
CA ASN A 14 -20.57 -4.45 -14.72
C ASN A 14 -19.28 -4.94 -15.43
N CYS A 15 -19.44 -5.59 -16.61
CA CYS A 15 -18.31 -6.00 -17.45
C CYS A 15 -17.47 -4.82 -17.91
N ARG A 16 -18.08 -3.75 -18.40
CA ARG A 16 -17.38 -2.52 -18.84
C ARG A 16 -16.56 -1.90 -17.72
N GLN A 17 -17.17 -1.76 -16.55
CA GLN A 17 -16.51 -1.22 -15.35
C GLN A 17 -15.33 -2.10 -14.91
N ALA A 18 -15.50 -3.43 -14.89
CA ALA A 18 -14.46 -4.38 -14.53
C ALA A 18 -13.29 -4.36 -15.51
N LEU A 19 -13.57 -4.30 -16.81
CA LEU A 19 -12.55 -4.18 -17.86
C LEU A 19 -11.72 -2.91 -17.67
N ALA A 20 -12.38 -1.77 -17.45
CA ALA A 20 -11.72 -0.49 -17.21
C ALA A 20 -10.83 -0.54 -15.94
N ALA A 21 -11.31 -1.15 -14.86
CA ALA A 21 -10.56 -1.30 -13.62
C ALA A 21 -9.31 -2.17 -13.80
N VAL A 22 -9.42 -3.32 -14.46
CA VAL A 22 -8.29 -4.22 -14.72
C VAL A 22 -7.25 -3.57 -15.65
N LYS A 23 -7.69 -2.86 -16.69
CA LYS A 23 -6.78 -2.12 -17.60
C LYS A 23 -6.03 -1.01 -16.88
N ARG A 24 -6.71 -0.24 -16.00
CA ARG A 24 -6.12 0.84 -15.20
C ARG A 24 -5.03 0.33 -14.25
N ASN A 25 -5.23 -0.83 -13.65
CA ASN A 25 -4.28 -1.41 -12.69
C ASN A 25 -2.97 -1.92 -13.32
N LYS A 26 -2.90 -2.13 -14.63
CA LYS A 26 -1.69 -2.52 -15.38
C LYS A 26 -0.91 -3.67 -14.73
N GLY A 27 -1.58 -4.59 -14.03
CA GLY A 27 -0.94 -5.67 -13.29
C GLY A 27 -0.22 -6.68 -14.20
N ALA A 28 0.75 -7.40 -13.64
CA ALA A 28 1.55 -8.41 -14.34
C ALA A 28 0.69 -9.56 -14.92
N ALA A 29 1.14 -10.20 -15.99
CA ALA A 29 0.49 -11.37 -16.59
C ALA A 29 0.48 -12.58 -15.63
N GLY A 30 -0.56 -13.42 -15.73
CA GLY A 30 -0.68 -14.69 -15.03
C GLY A 30 0.19 -15.79 -15.63
N ILE A 31 -0.25 -17.06 -15.47
CA ILE A 31 0.43 -18.24 -16.02
C ILE A 31 0.32 -18.31 -17.55
N ASP A 32 -0.75 -17.77 -18.11
CA ASP A 32 -1.06 -17.70 -19.55
C ASP A 32 -0.28 -16.62 -20.29
N ARG A 33 0.50 -15.79 -19.56
CA ARG A 33 1.27 -14.66 -20.06
C ARG A 33 0.44 -13.56 -20.76
N MET A 34 -0.90 -13.64 -20.75
CA MET A 34 -1.77 -12.62 -21.31
C MET A 34 -1.62 -11.32 -20.50
N THR A 35 -1.47 -10.21 -21.21
CA THR A 35 -1.36 -8.87 -20.61
C THR A 35 -2.73 -8.20 -20.46
N THR A 36 -2.80 -7.16 -19.64
CA THR A 36 -4.05 -6.38 -19.47
C THR A 36 -4.45 -5.63 -20.75
N ARG A 37 -3.54 -5.44 -21.71
CA ARG A 37 -3.84 -4.80 -23.01
C ARG A 37 -4.58 -5.75 -23.96
N GLU A 38 -4.31 -7.04 -23.86
CA GLU A 38 -4.89 -8.08 -24.71
C GLU A 38 -6.28 -8.52 -24.21
N LEU A 39 -6.66 -8.18 -22.97
CA LEU A 39 -7.91 -8.62 -22.35
C LEU A 39 -9.15 -8.24 -23.18
N GLU A 40 -9.20 -7.04 -23.72
CA GLU A 40 -10.36 -6.56 -24.48
C GLU A 40 -10.59 -7.39 -25.76
N SER A 41 -9.53 -7.60 -26.55
CA SER A 41 -9.59 -8.43 -27.77
C SER A 41 -9.92 -9.89 -27.42
N HIS A 42 -9.39 -10.40 -26.32
CA HIS A 42 -9.71 -11.74 -25.83
C HIS A 42 -11.21 -11.88 -25.48
N LEU A 43 -11.76 -10.89 -24.77
CA LEU A 43 -13.18 -10.89 -24.40
C LEU A 43 -14.11 -10.76 -25.63
N GLN A 44 -13.74 -9.97 -26.64
CA GLN A 44 -14.53 -9.87 -27.88
C GLN A 44 -14.77 -11.24 -28.53
N VAL A 45 -13.80 -12.14 -28.46
CA VAL A 45 -13.89 -13.48 -29.05
C VAL A 45 -14.52 -14.51 -28.12
N HIS A 46 -14.24 -14.41 -26.80
CA HIS A 46 -14.52 -15.50 -25.87
C HIS A 46 -15.63 -15.19 -24.85
N TRP A 47 -16.12 -13.95 -24.77
CA TRP A 47 -17.04 -13.52 -23.73
C TRP A 47 -18.31 -14.36 -23.64
N GLU A 48 -18.98 -14.63 -24.75
CA GLU A 48 -20.22 -15.41 -24.74
C GLU A 48 -20.02 -16.80 -24.13
N LYS A 49 -18.91 -17.45 -24.43
CA LYS A 49 -18.56 -18.75 -23.85
C LYS A 49 -18.23 -18.65 -22.36
N ILE A 50 -17.53 -17.61 -21.95
CA ILE A 50 -17.19 -17.36 -20.54
C ILE A 50 -18.48 -17.07 -19.77
N ARG A 51 -19.32 -16.18 -20.27
CA ARG A 51 -20.62 -15.81 -19.71
C ARG A 51 -21.54 -17.03 -19.51
N ALA A 52 -21.67 -17.86 -20.52
CA ALA A 52 -22.45 -19.09 -20.44
C ALA A 52 -21.93 -20.02 -19.31
N LYS A 53 -20.62 -20.20 -19.18
CA LYS A 53 -20.01 -20.98 -18.10
C LYS A 53 -20.23 -20.39 -16.72
N LEU A 54 -20.22 -19.05 -16.58
CA LEU A 54 -20.48 -18.36 -15.33
C LEU A 54 -21.94 -18.57 -14.92
N LEU A 55 -22.89 -18.34 -15.81
CA LEU A 55 -24.32 -18.55 -15.58
C LEU A 55 -24.65 -20.00 -15.26
N ALA A 56 -23.99 -20.96 -15.92
CA ALA A 56 -24.15 -22.39 -15.62
C ALA A 56 -23.41 -22.85 -14.34
N GLY A 57 -22.59 -22.00 -13.70
CA GLY A 57 -21.76 -22.36 -12.55
C GLY A 57 -20.61 -23.33 -12.88
N THR A 58 -20.33 -23.55 -14.16
CA THR A 58 -19.31 -24.50 -14.65
C THR A 58 -17.94 -23.86 -14.93
N TYR A 59 -17.80 -22.55 -14.73
CA TYR A 59 -16.52 -21.87 -14.86
C TYR A 59 -15.47 -22.45 -13.92
N VAL A 60 -14.27 -22.66 -14.44
CA VAL A 60 -13.12 -23.17 -13.68
C VAL A 60 -11.98 -22.15 -13.79
N PRO A 61 -11.59 -21.48 -12.68
CA PRO A 61 -10.47 -20.55 -12.67
C PRO A 61 -9.14 -21.23 -12.98
N SER A 62 -8.18 -20.50 -13.51
CA SER A 62 -6.81 -20.96 -13.73
C SER A 62 -5.99 -20.92 -12.43
N PRO A 63 -4.96 -21.77 -12.28
CA PRO A 63 -4.00 -21.64 -11.17
C PRO A 63 -3.31 -20.27 -11.19
N VAL A 64 -2.90 -19.78 -10.03
CA VAL A 64 -2.15 -18.52 -9.93
C VAL A 64 -0.66 -18.73 -10.22
N ARG A 65 -0.01 -17.74 -10.81
CA ARG A 65 1.45 -17.72 -10.96
C ARG A 65 2.08 -17.25 -9.66
N ARG A 66 2.89 -18.09 -9.00
CA ARG A 66 3.59 -17.76 -7.78
C ARG A 66 4.81 -16.89 -8.05
N VAL A 67 4.97 -15.78 -7.33
CA VAL A 67 6.12 -14.87 -7.43
C VAL A 67 6.55 -14.45 -6.04
N GLU A 68 7.86 -14.55 -5.78
CA GLU A 68 8.45 -14.05 -4.54
C GLU A 68 8.79 -12.58 -4.64
N ILE A 69 8.35 -11.79 -3.67
CA ILE A 69 8.68 -10.38 -3.55
C ILE A 69 9.41 -10.13 -2.23
N PRO A 70 10.58 -9.44 -2.26
CA PRO A 70 11.31 -9.12 -1.03
C PRO A 70 10.49 -8.16 -0.14
N LYS A 71 10.43 -8.45 1.16
CA LYS A 71 9.83 -7.55 2.14
C LYS A 71 10.80 -6.43 2.54
N PRO A 72 10.32 -5.21 2.79
CA PRO A 72 11.16 -4.12 3.30
C PRO A 72 11.81 -4.42 4.66
N SER A 73 11.19 -5.32 5.44
CA SER A 73 11.68 -5.76 6.77
C SER A 73 12.60 -6.99 6.72
N GLY A 74 12.98 -7.44 5.53
CA GLY A 74 13.72 -8.71 5.32
C GLY A 74 12.79 -9.91 5.09
N GLY A 75 13.32 -10.95 4.42
CA GLY A 75 12.55 -12.11 3.98
C GLY A 75 11.75 -11.88 2.70
N THR A 76 10.98 -12.87 2.28
CA THR A 76 10.15 -12.85 1.07
C THR A 76 8.67 -12.90 1.40
N ARG A 77 7.86 -12.48 0.45
CA ARG A 77 6.40 -12.60 0.44
C ARG A 77 5.98 -13.29 -0.85
N MET A 78 5.20 -14.35 -0.72
CA MET A 78 4.65 -15.04 -1.88
C MET A 78 3.43 -14.31 -2.40
N LEU A 79 3.42 -13.95 -3.69
CA LEU A 79 2.26 -13.45 -4.38
C LEU A 79 1.74 -14.51 -5.35
N GLY A 80 0.42 -14.73 -5.35
CA GLY A 80 -0.27 -15.50 -6.35
C GLY A 80 -0.93 -14.58 -7.40
N ILE A 81 -0.35 -14.49 -8.59
CA ILE A 81 -0.87 -13.65 -9.68
C ILE A 81 -1.88 -14.44 -10.52
N PRO A 82 -3.19 -14.14 -10.43
CA PRO A 82 -4.20 -14.77 -11.28
C PRO A 82 -4.03 -14.38 -12.76
N THR A 83 -4.59 -15.14 -13.68
CA THR A 83 -4.71 -14.73 -15.09
C THR A 83 -5.49 -13.42 -15.19
N VAL A 84 -5.28 -12.69 -16.28
CA VAL A 84 -6.00 -11.41 -16.47
C VAL A 84 -7.50 -11.64 -16.60
N GLN A 85 -7.91 -12.76 -17.22
CA GLN A 85 -9.31 -13.20 -17.29
C GLN A 85 -9.89 -13.48 -15.90
N ASP A 86 -9.17 -14.21 -15.04
CA ASP A 86 -9.66 -14.48 -13.68
C ASP A 86 -9.70 -13.19 -12.82
N ARG A 87 -8.76 -12.25 -13.02
CA ARG A 87 -8.84 -10.93 -12.38
C ARG A 87 -10.06 -10.13 -12.83
N PHE A 88 -10.40 -10.21 -14.11
CA PHE A 88 -11.61 -9.57 -14.63
C PHE A 88 -12.88 -10.17 -13.98
N ILE A 89 -12.97 -11.48 -13.88
CA ILE A 89 -14.11 -12.16 -13.22
C ILE A 89 -14.15 -11.82 -11.73
N GLN A 90 -13.02 -11.83 -11.04
CA GLN A 90 -12.95 -11.41 -9.64
C GLN A 90 -13.37 -9.96 -9.43
N GLN A 91 -13.00 -9.07 -10.37
CA GLN A 91 -13.40 -7.67 -10.33
C GLN A 91 -14.92 -7.49 -10.53
N MET A 92 -15.53 -8.27 -11.41
CA MET A 92 -16.99 -8.27 -11.58
C MET A 92 -17.71 -8.71 -10.31
N ILE A 93 -17.25 -9.79 -9.67
CA ILE A 93 -17.79 -10.26 -8.38
C ILE A 93 -17.60 -9.20 -7.30
N LEU A 94 -16.43 -8.60 -7.22
CA LEU A 94 -16.11 -7.54 -6.25
C LEU A 94 -17.10 -6.37 -6.33
N GLN A 95 -17.40 -5.91 -7.54
CA GLN A 95 -18.30 -4.77 -7.79
C GLN A 95 -19.73 -5.05 -7.33
N VAL A 96 -20.21 -6.29 -7.48
CA VAL A 96 -21.54 -6.71 -7.05
C VAL A 96 -21.60 -6.98 -5.54
N LEU A 97 -20.54 -7.58 -4.96
CA LEU A 97 -20.54 -7.91 -3.54
C LEU A 97 -20.22 -6.73 -2.63
N THR A 98 -19.44 -5.75 -3.10
CA THR A 98 -19.04 -4.60 -2.27
C THR A 98 -20.24 -3.83 -1.71
N PRO A 99 -21.26 -3.41 -2.50
CA PRO A 99 -22.41 -2.69 -1.97
C PRO A 99 -23.29 -3.54 -1.02
N ILE A 100 -23.18 -4.85 -1.07
CA ILE A 100 -23.90 -5.78 -0.19
C ILE A 100 -23.18 -5.93 1.15
N CYS A 101 -21.86 -6.11 1.12
CA CYS A 101 -21.05 -6.43 2.30
C CYS A 101 -20.56 -5.19 3.05
N ASP A 102 -20.12 -4.15 2.34
CA ASP A 102 -19.49 -2.98 2.95
C ASP A 102 -20.34 -2.24 3.99
N PRO A 103 -21.67 -2.05 3.79
CA PRO A 103 -22.53 -1.39 4.79
C PRO A 103 -22.65 -2.14 6.11
N GLN A 104 -22.31 -3.44 6.14
CA GLN A 104 -22.40 -4.29 7.34
C GLN A 104 -21.12 -4.28 8.17
N PHE A 105 -20.02 -3.77 7.62
CA PHE A 105 -18.73 -3.71 8.32
C PHE A 105 -18.71 -2.60 9.36
N SER A 106 -17.99 -2.85 10.46
CA SER A 106 -17.79 -1.88 11.52
C SER A 106 -17.25 -0.54 10.99
N GLU A 107 -17.66 0.56 11.61
CA GLU A 107 -17.11 1.90 11.31
C GLU A 107 -15.64 2.04 11.68
N HIS A 108 -15.12 1.15 12.51
CA HIS A 108 -13.72 1.10 12.94
C HIS A 108 -12.81 0.32 11.99
N SER A 109 -13.38 -0.25 10.90
CA SER A 109 -12.66 -0.91 9.81
C SER A 109 -12.46 0.05 8.65
N TYR A 110 -11.20 0.28 8.26
CA TYR A 110 -10.81 1.30 7.27
C TYR A 110 -10.16 0.73 6.00
N GLY A 111 -9.50 -0.43 6.10
CA GLY A 111 -8.72 -0.98 5.01
C GLY A 111 -9.56 -1.54 3.86
N PHE A 112 -9.20 -1.21 2.62
CA PHE A 112 -9.82 -1.73 1.40
C PHE A 112 -11.33 -1.48 1.28
N ARG A 113 -11.83 -0.40 1.84
CA ARG A 113 -13.25 -0.02 1.81
C ARG A 113 -13.46 1.26 0.99
N PRO A 114 -14.56 1.36 0.23
CA PRO A 114 -14.93 2.58 -0.47
C PRO A 114 -15.06 3.78 0.49
N GLY A 115 -14.52 4.94 0.09
CA GLY A 115 -14.64 6.16 0.87
C GLY A 115 -13.87 6.19 2.19
N ARG A 116 -13.03 5.18 2.48
CA ARG A 116 -12.21 5.11 3.70
C ARG A 116 -10.73 5.05 3.36
N SER A 117 -9.89 5.64 4.19
CA SER A 117 -8.45 5.76 3.96
C SER A 117 -7.63 5.39 5.20
N ALA A 118 -6.33 5.16 4.98
CA ALA A 118 -5.37 4.99 6.08
C ALA A 118 -5.29 6.26 6.95
N GLN A 119 -5.46 7.43 6.35
CA GLN A 119 -5.46 8.71 7.03
C GLN A 119 -6.64 8.83 8.00
N ASP A 120 -7.82 8.31 7.64
CA ASP A 120 -8.99 8.31 8.51
C ASP A 120 -8.79 7.41 9.73
N ALA A 121 -8.17 6.23 9.54
CA ALA A 121 -7.79 5.36 10.64
C ALA A 121 -6.79 6.05 11.61
N VAL A 122 -5.81 6.78 11.08
CA VAL A 122 -4.83 7.51 11.90
C VAL A 122 -5.47 8.68 12.64
N ARG A 123 -6.42 9.40 12.03
CA ARG A 123 -7.21 10.45 12.74
C ARG A 123 -8.07 9.86 13.86
N ALA A 124 -8.72 8.73 13.62
CA ALA A 124 -9.48 8.03 14.66
C ALA A 124 -8.57 7.59 15.83
N ALA A 125 -7.40 7.06 15.53
CA ALA A 125 -6.37 6.71 16.52
C ALA A 125 -5.94 7.92 17.36
N GLN A 126 -5.73 9.09 16.73
CA GLN A 126 -5.42 10.33 17.41
C GLN A 126 -6.57 10.76 18.33
N LYS A 127 -7.81 10.71 17.85
CA LYS A 127 -9.00 11.05 18.64
C LYS A 127 -9.10 10.20 19.90
N TYR A 128 -8.93 8.86 19.79
CA TYR A 128 -8.95 7.98 20.96
C TYR A 128 -7.85 8.31 21.96
N ALA A 129 -6.65 8.65 21.49
CA ALA A 129 -5.56 9.06 22.37
C ALA A 129 -5.89 10.39 23.09
N GLN A 130 -6.52 11.35 22.40
CA GLN A 130 -6.97 12.63 22.99
C GLN A 130 -8.10 12.44 24.03
N GLU A 131 -8.92 11.40 23.87
CA GLU A 131 -9.93 10.98 24.84
C GLU A 131 -9.33 10.28 26.09
N GLY A 132 -7.99 10.26 26.23
CA GLY A 132 -7.30 9.66 27.37
C GLY A 132 -6.90 8.18 27.18
N LYS A 133 -7.21 7.55 26.04
CA LYS A 133 -6.80 6.17 25.73
C LYS A 133 -5.39 6.15 25.17
N THR A 134 -4.40 6.41 26.03
CA THR A 134 -3.00 6.62 25.63
C THR A 134 -2.16 5.34 25.57
N PHE A 135 -2.74 4.19 25.83
CA PHE A 135 -2.12 2.88 25.59
C PHE A 135 -2.74 2.21 24.37
N VAL A 136 -1.93 1.53 23.61
CA VAL A 136 -2.33 0.79 22.42
C VAL A 136 -1.96 -0.68 22.55
N VAL A 137 -2.87 -1.52 22.12
CA VAL A 137 -2.65 -2.95 21.84
C VAL A 137 -2.52 -3.08 20.35
N ASP A 138 -1.34 -3.45 19.89
CA ASP A 138 -0.99 -3.66 18.48
C ASP A 138 -1.06 -5.16 18.20
N ILE A 139 -1.93 -5.57 17.28
CA ILE A 139 -2.18 -6.97 16.93
C ILE A 139 -1.74 -7.20 15.48
N ASP A 140 -0.71 -8.02 15.30
CA ASP A 140 -0.23 -8.52 14.00
C ASP A 140 -0.62 -9.99 13.86
N ILE A 141 -1.34 -10.33 12.80
CA ILE A 141 -1.75 -11.71 12.50
C ILE A 141 -0.69 -12.37 11.62
N THR A 142 -0.19 -13.53 12.05
CA THR A 142 0.85 -14.26 11.33
C THR A 142 0.35 -14.70 9.96
N LYS A 143 0.96 -14.15 8.88
CA LYS A 143 0.66 -14.55 7.50
C LYS A 143 -0.86 -14.69 7.23
N PHE A 144 -1.63 -13.70 7.62
CA PHE A 144 -3.10 -13.73 7.57
C PHE A 144 -3.65 -14.34 6.28
N PHE A 145 -3.22 -13.81 5.11
CA PHE A 145 -3.73 -14.29 3.82
C PHE A 145 -3.39 -15.76 3.53
N ASP A 146 -2.35 -16.32 4.14
CA ASP A 146 -1.94 -17.71 3.93
C ASP A 146 -2.73 -18.70 4.81
N HIS A 147 -3.41 -18.20 5.88
CA HIS A 147 -4.08 -19.03 6.88
C HIS A 147 -5.60 -18.76 7.01
N VAL A 148 -6.22 -18.08 6.05
CA VAL A 148 -7.67 -17.90 6.04
C VAL A 148 -8.34 -19.27 5.86
N ASN A 149 -9.12 -19.69 6.86
CA ASN A 149 -9.86 -20.94 6.77
C ASN A 149 -11.03 -20.81 5.80
N HIS A 150 -11.07 -21.65 4.76
CA HIS A 150 -12.05 -21.57 3.68
C HIS A 150 -13.48 -21.85 4.17
N ASP A 151 -13.68 -22.79 5.09
CA ASP A 151 -15.02 -23.16 5.58
C ASP A 151 -15.64 -22.01 6.40
N ILE A 152 -14.83 -21.40 7.29
CA ILE A 152 -15.26 -20.22 8.05
C ILE A 152 -15.60 -19.07 7.11
N LEU A 153 -14.76 -18.78 6.11
CA LEU A 153 -14.98 -17.72 5.13
C LEU A 153 -16.27 -18.00 4.33
N MET A 154 -16.38 -19.18 3.75
CA MET A 154 -17.55 -19.56 2.94
C MET A 154 -18.85 -19.58 3.75
N GLY A 155 -18.79 -20.00 5.01
CA GLY A 155 -19.95 -19.93 5.91
C GLY A 155 -20.40 -18.48 6.14
N ARG A 156 -19.47 -17.53 6.32
CA ARG A 156 -19.78 -16.09 6.48
C ARG A 156 -20.32 -15.46 5.20
N ILE A 157 -19.77 -15.80 4.05
CA ILE A 157 -20.31 -15.33 2.77
C ILE A 157 -21.72 -15.93 2.56
N GLY A 158 -21.89 -17.21 2.81
CA GLY A 158 -23.17 -17.92 2.66
C GLY A 158 -24.27 -17.43 3.61
N SER A 159 -23.94 -16.77 4.73
CA SER A 159 -24.93 -16.12 5.59
C SER A 159 -25.50 -14.83 4.98
N GLN A 160 -24.81 -14.21 4.01
CA GLN A 160 -25.23 -12.97 3.37
C GLN A 160 -25.85 -13.18 1.99
N ILE A 161 -25.32 -14.14 1.21
CA ILE A 161 -25.76 -14.43 -0.16
C ILE A 161 -26.18 -15.90 -0.32
N ARG A 162 -27.15 -16.17 -1.21
CA ARG A 162 -27.65 -17.52 -1.49
C ARG A 162 -27.36 -18.03 -2.90
N ASP A 163 -26.84 -17.19 -3.79
CA ASP A 163 -26.51 -17.65 -5.14
C ASP A 163 -25.39 -18.69 -5.12
N LYS A 164 -25.77 -19.96 -5.31
CA LYS A 164 -24.84 -21.10 -5.29
C LYS A 164 -23.77 -21.02 -6.34
N ARG A 165 -24.03 -20.32 -7.48
CA ARG A 165 -23.07 -20.15 -8.56
C ARG A 165 -21.95 -19.20 -8.14
N VAL A 166 -22.30 -18.07 -7.52
CA VAL A 166 -21.32 -17.11 -6.98
C VAL A 166 -20.53 -17.75 -5.84
N LEU A 167 -21.21 -18.40 -4.88
CA LEU A 167 -20.54 -19.13 -3.79
C LEU A 167 -19.58 -20.21 -4.32
N GLY A 168 -20.06 -21.02 -5.26
CA GLY A 168 -19.24 -22.07 -5.90
C GLY A 168 -18.02 -21.51 -6.61
N LEU A 169 -18.18 -20.37 -7.30
CA LEU A 169 -17.08 -19.70 -7.99
C LEU A 169 -16.04 -19.14 -7.02
N ILE A 170 -16.48 -18.48 -5.93
CA ILE A 170 -15.58 -18.02 -4.87
C ILE A 170 -14.83 -19.20 -4.27
N GLY A 171 -15.51 -20.28 -3.93
CA GLY A 171 -14.88 -21.50 -3.42
C GLY A 171 -13.85 -22.10 -4.38
N LYS A 172 -14.14 -22.09 -5.70
CA LYS A 172 -13.17 -22.52 -6.72
C LYS A 172 -11.95 -21.59 -6.79
N LEU A 173 -12.14 -20.26 -6.71
CA LEU A 173 -11.07 -19.28 -6.70
C LEU A 173 -10.14 -19.45 -5.49
N LEU A 174 -10.68 -19.75 -4.31
CA LEU A 174 -9.92 -20.00 -3.08
C LEU A 174 -9.09 -21.29 -3.20
N ARG A 175 -9.68 -22.40 -3.64
CA ARG A 175 -9.04 -23.72 -3.71
C ARG A 175 -8.10 -23.91 -4.90
N ARG A 176 -8.05 -22.97 -5.86
CA ARG A 176 -7.38 -23.17 -7.15
C ARG A 176 -5.87 -23.29 -7.07
N GLY A 177 -5.26 -23.04 -5.95
CA GLY A 177 -3.84 -23.27 -5.74
C GLY A 177 -2.90 -22.46 -6.63
N ALA A 178 -1.62 -22.74 -6.54
CA ALA A 178 -0.57 -22.05 -7.28
C ALA A 178 0.19 -23.02 -8.18
N MET A 179 0.63 -22.54 -9.34
CA MET A 179 1.54 -23.30 -10.21
C MET A 179 2.97 -23.11 -9.73
N VAL A 180 3.62 -24.21 -9.38
CA VAL A 180 5.02 -24.29 -8.95
C VAL A 180 5.71 -25.33 -9.84
N GLU A 181 6.78 -24.92 -10.52
CA GLU A 181 7.60 -25.81 -11.39
C GLU A 181 6.80 -26.72 -12.37
N GLY A 182 5.66 -26.22 -12.86
CA GLY A 182 4.79 -26.96 -13.78
C GLY A 182 3.71 -27.82 -13.12
N TRP A 183 3.67 -27.93 -11.79
CA TRP A 183 2.65 -28.66 -11.04
C TRP A 183 1.70 -27.69 -10.33
N VAL A 184 0.43 -28.09 -10.19
CA VAL A 184 -0.58 -27.32 -9.44
C VAL A 184 -0.63 -27.83 -7.99
N GLU A 185 -0.17 -27.02 -7.07
CA GLU A 185 -0.38 -27.26 -5.63
C GLU A 185 -1.74 -26.69 -5.23
N ALA A 186 -2.66 -27.55 -4.84
CA ALA A 186 -3.96 -27.13 -4.31
C ALA A 186 -3.76 -26.37 -2.97
N SER A 187 -4.61 -25.38 -2.72
CA SER A 187 -4.60 -24.67 -1.42
C SER A 187 -5.81 -25.12 -0.60
N GLU A 188 -5.55 -25.66 0.57
CA GLU A 188 -6.61 -26.04 1.53
C GLU A 188 -7.00 -24.88 2.43
N GLU A 189 -6.12 -23.90 2.60
CA GLU A 189 -6.33 -22.66 3.35
C GLU A 189 -5.71 -21.47 2.62
N GLY A 190 -6.08 -20.26 3.05
CA GLY A 190 -5.54 -19.02 2.52
C GLY A 190 -6.31 -18.43 1.33
N THR A 191 -6.04 -17.18 1.06
CA THR A 191 -6.54 -16.46 -0.12
C THR A 191 -5.36 -16.02 -0.97
N PRO A 192 -5.40 -16.18 -2.31
CA PRO A 192 -4.31 -15.74 -3.17
C PRO A 192 -4.02 -14.25 -2.99
N GLN A 193 -2.80 -13.90 -2.55
CA GLN A 193 -2.38 -12.51 -2.47
C GLN A 193 -2.13 -11.97 -3.88
N GLY A 194 -3.01 -11.09 -4.38
CA GLY A 194 -2.87 -10.46 -5.70
C GLY A 194 -4.13 -10.46 -6.56
N GLY A 195 -5.20 -11.12 -6.12
CA GLY A 195 -6.52 -11.03 -6.76
C GLY A 195 -7.33 -9.82 -6.27
N PRO A 196 -8.16 -9.20 -7.13
CA PRO A 196 -9.01 -8.07 -6.74
C PRO A 196 -10.00 -8.38 -5.61
N LEU A 197 -10.48 -9.61 -5.54
CA LEU A 197 -11.50 -10.04 -4.58
C LEU A 197 -10.93 -10.27 -3.16
N SER A 198 -9.65 -10.62 -3.03
CA SER A 198 -9.02 -11.02 -1.77
C SER A 198 -9.15 -9.97 -0.63
N PRO A 199 -9.06 -8.65 -0.89
CA PRO A 199 -9.26 -7.64 0.15
C PRO A 199 -10.68 -7.64 0.75
N LEU A 200 -11.72 -7.81 -0.08
CA LEU A 200 -13.10 -7.91 0.40
C LEU A 200 -13.30 -9.18 1.23
N LEU A 201 -12.78 -10.33 0.76
CA LEU A 201 -12.84 -11.59 1.48
C LEU A 201 -12.12 -11.50 2.85
N ALA A 202 -10.99 -10.79 2.91
CA ALA A 202 -10.29 -10.50 4.14
C ALA A 202 -11.16 -9.69 5.12
N ASN A 203 -11.85 -8.66 4.64
CA ASN A 203 -12.76 -7.88 5.48
C ASN A 203 -13.95 -8.70 5.96
N ILE A 204 -14.57 -9.53 5.10
CA ILE A 204 -15.66 -10.47 5.52
C ILE A 204 -15.16 -11.43 6.59
N TYR A 205 -13.93 -11.91 6.48
CA TYR A 205 -13.35 -12.82 7.47
C TYR A 205 -13.11 -12.14 8.82
N LEU A 206 -12.56 -10.93 8.81
CA LEU A 206 -12.18 -10.18 10.01
C LEU A 206 -13.34 -9.38 10.63
N ASP A 207 -14.47 -9.24 9.93
CA ASP A 207 -15.67 -8.56 10.45
C ASP A 207 -16.18 -9.16 11.78
N ALA A 208 -15.95 -10.46 12.01
CA ALA A 208 -16.29 -11.06 13.29
C ALA A 208 -15.38 -10.57 14.43
N LEU A 209 -14.12 -10.27 14.17
CA LEU A 209 -13.25 -9.61 15.15
C LEU A 209 -13.77 -8.21 15.44
N ASP A 210 -14.13 -7.47 14.38
CA ASP A 210 -14.68 -6.12 14.54
C ASP A 210 -15.95 -6.14 15.41
N LYS A 211 -16.91 -7.03 15.11
CA LYS A 211 -18.13 -7.18 15.90
C LYS A 211 -17.88 -7.58 17.35
N GLU A 212 -16.91 -8.44 17.60
CA GLU A 212 -16.50 -8.78 18.95
C GLU A 212 -15.91 -7.58 19.71
N LEU A 213 -15.07 -6.79 19.05
CA LEU A 213 -14.48 -5.58 19.65
C LEU A 213 -15.57 -4.51 19.91
N ASP A 214 -16.53 -4.37 18.99
CA ASP A 214 -17.69 -3.48 19.14
C ASP A 214 -18.57 -3.90 20.33
N GLN A 215 -18.87 -5.19 20.47
CA GLN A 215 -19.65 -5.72 21.58
C GLN A 215 -18.97 -5.51 22.94
N ARG A 216 -17.64 -5.60 22.98
CA ARG A 216 -16.85 -5.31 24.19
C ARG A 216 -16.70 -3.80 24.46
N GLY A 217 -17.18 -2.93 23.58
CA GLY A 217 -17.06 -1.47 23.70
C GLY A 217 -15.61 -0.95 23.55
N HIS A 218 -14.77 -1.66 22.81
CA HIS A 218 -13.40 -1.22 22.57
C HIS A 218 -13.34 -0.08 21.54
N SER A 219 -12.44 0.86 21.76
CA SER A 219 -12.02 1.83 20.74
C SER A 219 -10.85 1.24 19.97
N TYR A 220 -11.01 1.05 18.67
CA TYR A 220 -9.98 0.43 17.85
C TYR A 220 -9.98 0.99 16.41
N CYS A 221 -8.91 0.73 15.70
CA CYS A 221 -8.80 0.97 14.27
C CYS A 221 -8.22 -0.27 13.61
N ARG A 222 -8.95 -0.85 12.66
CA ARG A 222 -8.45 -1.94 11.84
C ARG A 222 -8.22 -1.50 10.39
N TYR A 223 -7.06 -1.80 9.87
CA TYR A 223 -6.73 -1.59 8.45
C TYR A 223 -6.19 -2.91 7.87
N ALA A 224 -7.04 -3.64 7.15
CA ALA A 224 -6.77 -5.02 6.74
C ALA A 224 -6.50 -5.93 7.96
N ASP A 225 -5.32 -6.53 8.03
CA ASP A 225 -4.85 -7.39 9.12
C ASP A 225 -4.19 -6.61 10.28
N ASP A 226 -3.85 -5.34 10.09
CA ASP A 226 -3.34 -4.46 11.16
C ASP A 226 -4.49 -3.97 12.05
N CYS A 227 -4.50 -4.32 13.33
CA CYS A 227 -5.52 -3.92 14.30
C CYS A 227 -4.90 -3.30 15.55
N ASN A 228 -5.25 -2.04 15.83
CA ASN A 228 -4.83 -1.31 17.01
C ASN A 228 -6.02 -1.00 17.91
N ILE A 229 -5.98 -1.45 19.19
CA ILE A 229 -7.00 -1.20 20.19
C ILE A 229 -6.46 -0.19 21.22
N TYR A 230 -7.26 0.81 21.55
CA TYR A 230 -6.86 1.93 22.41
C TYR A 230 -7.53 1.84 23.79
N VAL A 231 -6.73 1.90 24.86
CA VAL A 231 -7.18 1.76 26.24
C VAL A 231 -6.50 2.79 27.16
N SER A 232 -7.05 2.99 28.37
CA SER A 232 -6.61 4.06 29.28
C SER A 232 -5.42 3.65 30.17
N SER A 233 -5.16 2.35 30.36
CA SER A 233 -4.09 1.89 31.27
C SER A 233 -3.28 0.73 30.70
N ARG A 234 -2.05 0.56 31.21
CA ARG A 234 -1.17 -0.56 30.86
C ARG A 234 -1.79 -1.90 31.20
N ALA A 235 -2.33 -2.05 32.40
CA ALA A 235 -2.97 -3.29 32.83
C ALA A 235 -4.19 -3.66 31.96
N ALA A 236 -4.97 -2.66 31.51
CA ALA A 236 -6.05 -2.89 30.56
C ALA A 236 -5.49 -3.36 29.20
N ALA A 237 -4.38 -2.77 28.71
CA ALA A 237 -3.78 -3.17 27.46
C ALA A 237 -3.28 -4.63 27.48
N GLU A 238 -2.61 -5.04 28.56
CA GLU A 238 -2.11 -6.40 28.73
C GLU A 238 -3.26 -7.42 28.77
N ARG A 239 -4.31 -7.17 29.54
CA ARG A 239 -5.51 -8.03 29.58
C ARG A 239 -6.23 -8.09 28.23
N THR A 240 -6.35 -6.96 27.55
CA THR A 240 -6.99 -6.90 26.23
C THR A 240 -6.22 -7.69 25.20
N LEU A 241 -4.87 -7.57 25.18
CA LEU A 241 -4.02 -8.33 24.26
C LEU A 241 -4.22 -9.83 24.44
N GLU A 242 -4.18 -10.33 25.68
CA GLU A 242 -4.36 -11.75 25.98
C GLU A 242 -5.76 -12.24 25.59
N SER A 243 -6.79 -11.51 26.01
CA SER A 243 -8.17 -11.87 25.73
C SER A 243 -8.50 -11.88 24.23
N VAL A 244 -8.04 -10.88 23.49
CA VAL A 244 -8.29 -10.80 22.03
C VAL A 244 -7.45 -11.83 21.28
N ARG A 245 -6.20 -12.10 21.69
CA ARG A 245 -5.40 -13.20 21.13
C ARG A 245 -6.13 -14.53 21.25
N ASN A 246 -6.57 -14.89 22.45
CA ASN A 246 -7.28 -16.14 22.70
C ASN A 246 -8.56 -16.23 21.87
N TRP A 247 -9.27 -15.13 21.71
CA TRP A 247 -10.48 -15.07 20.90
C TRP A 247 -10.17 -15.30 19.41
N ILE A 248 -9.14 -14.62 18.85
CA ILE A 248 -8.71 -14.77 17.44
C ILE A 248 -8.32 -16.24 17.17
N GLU A 249 -7.50 -16.83 18.05
CA GLU A 249 -7.01 -18.19 17.86
C GLU A 249 -8.15 -19.21 17.93
N LYS A 250 -9.09 -19.02 18.83
CA LYS A 250 -10.25 -19.91 19.02
C LYS A 250 -11.28 -19.78 17.91
N HIS A 251 -11.68 -18.55 17.52
CA HIS A 251 -12.85 -18.33 16.65
C HIS A 251 -12.49 -18.06 15.19
N LEU A 252 -11.29 -17.54 14.93
CA LEU A 252 -10.81 -17.31 13.58
C LEU A 252 -9.78 -18.35 13.11
N ARG A 253 -9.33 -19.23 14.02
CA ARG A 253 -8.25 -20.21 13.72
C ARG A 253 -7.01 -19.55 13.12
N LEU A 254 -6.72 -18.31 13.52
CA LEU A 254 -5.55 -17.54 13.10
C LEU A 254 -4.56 -17.42 14.26
N LYS A 255 -3.26 -17.41 13.95
CA LYS A 255 -2.21 -17.21 14.97
C LYS A 255 -1.83 -15.75 15.06
N VAL A 256 -1.84 -15.21 16.28
CA VAL A 256 -1.31 -13.87 16.57
C VAL A 256 0.22 -13.95 16.67
N ASN A 257 0.92 -13.06 15.99
CA ASN A 257 2.37 -12.99 15.99
C ASN A 257 2.86 -12.40 17.32
N ALA A 258 3.41 -13.25 18.20
CA ALA A 258 3.87 -12.84 19.54
C ALA A 258 5.05 -11.83 19.49
N ASP A 259 5.93 -11.92 18.48
CA ASP A 259 7.11 -11.05 18.39
C ASP A 259 6.78 -9.63 17.93
N LYS A 260 5.71 -9.47 17.14
CA LYS A 260 5.29 -8.19 16.58
C LYS A 260 4.13 -7.56 17.34
N SER A 261 3.21 -8.38 17.82
CA SER A 261 2.10 -7.91 18.64
C SER A 261 2.59 -7.48 20.02
N GLY A 262 1.92 -6.51 20.61
CA GLY A 262 2.28 -6.08 21.95
C GLY A 262 1.56 -4.83 22.37
N THR A 263 1.88 -4.38 23.58
CA THR A 263 1.31 -3.19 24.18
C THR A 263 2.35 -2.09 24.33
N GLY A 264 1.92 -0.85 24.38
CA GLY A 264 2.80 0.30 24.61
C GLY A 264 2.03 1.60 24.67
N ARG A 265 2.76 2.70 24.85
CA ARG A 265 2.16 4.03 24.68
C ARG A 265 1.96 4.34 23.21
N VAL A 266 0.95 5.13 22.88
CA VAL A 266 0.65 5.53 21.48
C VAL A 266 1.82 6.27 20.81
N TRP A 267 2.75 6.85 21.56
CA TRP A 267 3.98 7.46 21.03
C TRP A 267 5.16 6.49 20.91
N GLU A 268 5.01 5.25 21.32
CA GLU A 268 6.02 4.18 21.19
C GLU A 268 5.71 3.25 20.02
N ARG A 269 4.43 3.09 19.69
CA ARG A 269 3.95 2.24 18.62
C ARG A 269 3.62 3.04 17.37
N LYS A 270 3.86 2.48 16.20
CA LYS A 270 3.49 3.05 14.91
C LYS A 270 2.19 2.43 14.41
N PHE A 271 1.43 3.19 13.67
CA PHE A 271 0.26 2.71 12.95
C PHE A 271 0.25 3.28 11.52
N LEU A 272 0.19 2.40 10.52
CA LEU A 272 0.14 2.77 9.09
C LEU A 272 1.25 3.76 8.65
N GLY A 273 2.45 3.60 9.22
CA GLY A 273 3.58 4.48 8.89
C GLY A 273 3.62 5.81 9.62
N PHE A 274 2.64 6.09 10.46
CA PHE A 274 2.58 7.25 11.37
C PHE A 274 2.86 6.84 12.82
N ARG A 275 3.12 7.84 13.66
CA ARG A 275 3.24 7.68 15.11
C ARG A 275 2.82 8.97 15.80
N LEU A 276 2.03 8.88 16.85
CA LEU A 276 1.73 10.04 17.67
C LEU A 276 2.96 10.46 18.48
N ASN A 277 3.16 11.75 18.69
CA ASN A 277 4.15 12.25 19.64
C ASN A 277 3.53 12.38 21.05
N ARG A 278 4.33 12.80 22.05
CA ARG A 278 3.84 12.97 23.43
C ARG A 278 2.80 14.10 23.58
N LYS A 279 2.67 14.99 22.59
CA LYS A 279 1.61 16.00 22.52
C LYS A 279 0.39 15.51 21.75
N LEU A 280 0.34 14.20 21.44
CA LEU A 280 -0.69 13.53 20.65
C LEU A 280 -0.85 14.09 19.22
N GLN A 281 0.16 14.74 18.69
CA GLN A 281 0.20 15.19 17.31
C GLN A 281 0.63 14.03 16.40
N ILE A 282 0.04 13.94 15.22
CA ILE A 282 0.41 12.97 14.21
C ILE A 282 1.79 13.33 13.64
N GLY A 283 2.74 12.43 13.77
CA GLY A 283 4.07 12.51 13.18
C GLY A 283 4.33 11.32 12.24
N ILE A 284 5.41 11.42 11.46
CA ILE A 284 5.85 10.34 10.59
C ILE A 284 6.70 9.37 11.42
N ALA A 285 6.40 8.07 11.33
CA ALA A 285 7.17 7.05 12.04
C ALA A 285 8.63 7.03 11.56
N PRO A 286 9.61 6.83 12.47
CA PRO A 286 11.04 6.83 12.11
C PRO A 286 11.37 5.85 11.00
N GLU A 287 10.76 4.68 10.96
CA GLU A 287 10.98 3.66 9.94
C GLU A 287 10.48 4.13 8.57
N SER A 288 9.42 4.95 8.53
CA SER A 288 8.94 5.55 7.28
C SER A 288 9.89 6.63 6.77
N VAL A 289 10.51 7.39 7.69
CA VAL A 289 11.57 8.35 7.35
C VAL A 289 12.82 7.64 6.81
N GLU A 290 13.22 6.51 7.41
CA GLU A 290 14.37 5.74 6.91
C GLU A 290 14.09 5.09 5.54
N ARG A 291 12.88 4.59 5.30
CA ARG A 291 12.47 4.12 3.96
C ARG A 291 12.51 5.24 2.93
N PHE A 292 12.05 6.43 3.30
CA PHE A 292 12.17 7.62 2.45
C PHE A 292 13.63 7.92 2.12
N ARG A 293 14.52 7.93 3.13
CA ARG A 293 15.96 8.13 2.93
C ARG A 293 16.58 7.08 2.01
N ALA A 294 16.21 5.81 2.20
CA ALA A 294 16.70 4.72 1.34
C ALA A 294 16.30 4.94 -0.12
N LYS A 295 15.04 5.32 -0.37
CA LYS A 295 14.53 5.59 -1.73
C LYS A 295 15.19 6.82 -2.37
N VAL A 296 15.44 7.88 -1.59
CA VAL A 296 16.22 9.04 -2.06
C VAL A 296 17.63 8.61 -2.47
N ARG A 297 18.33 7.81 -1.65
CA ARG A 297 19.66 7.29 -2.02
C ARG A 297 19.62 6.47 -3.30
N GLU A 298 18.64 5.61 -3.47
CA GLU A 298 18.44 4.79 -4.67
C GLU A 298 18.26 5.66 -5.92
N LEU A 299 17.28 6.58 -5.90
CA LEU A 299 16.99 7.48 -7.01
C LEU A 299 18.20 8.32 -7.44
N TRP A 300 19.03 8.77 -6.48
CA TRP A 300 20.18 9.63 -6.76
C TRP A 300 21.50 8.89 -6.89
N ARG A 301 21.53 7.55 -6.83
CA ARG A 301 22.73 6.73 -7.01
C ARG A 301 22.99 6.40 -8.48
N SER A 302 21.97 5.99 -9.19
CA SER A 302 22.06 5.25 -10.48
C SER A 302 21.91 6.13 -11.72
N CYS A 303 21.83 7.45 -11.60
CA CYS A 303 21.29 8.30 -12.66
C CYS A 303 22.34 8.96 -13.57
N ARG A 304 23.46 8.30 -13.91
CA ARG A 304 24.41 8.84 -14.91
C ARG A 304 23.90 8.73 -16.34
N SER A 305 23.15 7.68 -16.65
CA SER A 305 22.61 7.38 -17.97
C SER A 305 21.22 7.96 -18.25
N VAL A 306 20.53 8.46 -17.23
CA VAL A 306 19.15 8.98 -17.32
C VAL A 306 19.20 10.48 -17.65
N THR A 307 18.32 10.96 -18.51
CA THR A 307 18.22 12.40 -18.83
C THR A 307 17.79 13.24 -17.62
N SER A 308 17.99 14.56 -17.68
CA SER A 308 17.54 15.44 -16.58
C SER A 308 16.02 15.49 -16.46
N ASN A 309 15.29 15.30 -17.56
CA ASN A 309 13.84 15.26 -17.55
C ASN A 309 13.31 13.96 -16.89
N GLU A 310 13.82 12.81 -17.29
CA GLU A 310 13.46 11.52 -16.67
C GLU A 310 13.77 11.52 -15.17
N LEU A 311 14.89 12.12 -14.78
CA LEU A 311 15.26 12.24 -13.37
C LEU A 311 14.28 13.14 -12.59
N ARG A 312 13.90 14.28 -13.18
CA ARG A 312 12.90 15.18 -12.60
C ARG A 312 11.55 14.47 -12.48
N ASP A 313 11.11 13.81 -13.54
CA ASP A 313 9.80 13.16 -13.59
C ASP A 313 9.73 11.98 -12.58
N GLY A 314 10.82 11.20 -12.47
CA GLY A 314 10.94 10.15 -11.46
C GLY A 314 10.94 10.70 -10.02
N TRP A 315 11.64 11.82 -9.79
CA TRP A 315 11.61 12.49 -8.49
C TRP A 315 10.23 13.09 -8.18
N ASP A 316 9.63 13.80 -9.12
CA ASP A 316 8.33 14.45 -8.95
C ASP A 316 7.22 13.42 -8.65
N SER A 317 7.19 12.33 -9.42
CA SER A 317 6.26 11.22 -9.17
C SER A 317 6.44 10.63 -7.76
N PHE A 318 7.68 10.38 -7.34
CA PHE A 318 7.95 9.83 -6.01
C PHE A 318 7.56 10.78 -4.89
N ILE A 319 7.99 12.06 -4.97
CA ILE A 319 7.80 13.00 -3.86
C ILE A 319 6.34 13.41 -3.69
N ARG A 320 5.58 13.53 -4.79
CA ARG A 320 4.14 13.82 -4.73
C ARG A 320 3.36 12.66 -4.13
N GLY A 321 3.55 11.44 -4.61
CA GLY A 321 2.86 10.26 -4.05
C GLY A 321 3.21 10.03 -2.58
N TRP A 322 4.49 10.25 -2.22
CA TRP A 322 4.91 10.16 -0.82
C TRP A 322 4.26 11.25 0.04
N TRP A 323 4.24 12.50 -0.45
CA TRP A 323 3.64 13.62 0.26
C TRP A 323 2.13 13.47 0.39
N GLU A 324 1.44 13.05 -0.64
CA GLU A 324 0.00 12.80 -0.63
C GLU A 324 -0.39 11.84 0.51
N TYR A 325 0.40 10.79 0.73
CA TYR A 325 0.18 9.88 1.84
C TYR A 325 0.49 10.50 3.21
N PHE A 326 1.63 11.20 3.35
CA PHE A 326 2.13 11.67 4.65
C PHE A 326 1.77 13.13 4.99
N GLN A 327 1.05 13.85 4.14
CA GLN A 327 0.64 15.25 4.40
C GLN A 327 -0.22 15.41 5.66
N LEU A 328 -0.87 14.34 6.13
CA LEU A 328 -1.59 14.30 7.39
C LEU A 328 -0.72 14.62 8.60
N ALA A 329 0.59 14.42 8.51
CA ALA A 329 1.51 14.68 9.62
C ALA A 329 1.47 16.15 10.04
N GLU A 330 1.15 16.41 11.31
CA GLU A 330 1.17 17.72 11.98
C GLU A 330 2.62 18.06 12.37
N ASP A 331 3.36 17.09 12.92
CA ASP A 331 4.78 17.23 13.21
C ASP A 331 5.61 16.83 11.97
N ARG A 332 6.00 17.85 11.20
CA ARG A 332 6.74 17.70 9.94
C ARG A 332 8.25 17.90 10.07
N ARG A 333 8.75 18.12 11.29
CA ARG A 333 10.18 18.43 11.54
C ARG A 333 11.12 17.34 11.01
N SER A 334 10.71 16.07 11.15
CA SER A 334 11.51 14.92 10.71
C SER A 334 11.75 14.89 9.20
N ILE A 335 10.83 15.41 8.37
CA ILE A 335 10.96 15.40 6.91
C ILE A 335 11.52 16.71 6.39
N PHE A 336 11.08 17.86 6.91
CA PHE A 336 11.60 19.15 6.49
C PHE A 336 13.10 19.29 6.82
N GLY A 337 13.53 18.70 7.97
CA GLY A 337 14.95 18.62 8.32
C GLY A 337 15.82 17.85 7.32
N LEU A 338 15.22 16.98 6.49
CA LEU A 338 15.95 16.23 5.47
C LEU A 338 16.18 17.02 4.16
N GLU A 339 15.49 18.11 3.93
CA GLU A 339 15.55 18.83 2.64
C GLU A 339 16.96 19.28 2.27
N GLY A 340 17.73 19.74 3.24
CA GLY A 340 19.14 20.10 3.02
C GLY A 340 19.95 18.90 2.54
N TRP A 341 19.72 17.73 3.11
CA TRP A 341 20.36 16.48 2.71
C TRP A 341 19.87 16.00 1.32
N ILE A 342 18.58 16.13 1.02
CA ILE A 342 18.01 15.80 -0.31
C ILE A 342 18.67 16.69 -1.38
N ARG A 343 18.69 18.01 -1.17
CA ARG A 343 19.35 18.96 -2.08
C ARG A 343 20.84 18.66 -2.27
N ARG A 344 21.52 18.17 -1.24
CA ARG A 344 22.92 17.75 -1.37
C ARG A 344 23.07 16.54 -2.29
N HIS A 345 22.15 15.55 -2.26
CA HIS A 345 22.12 14.44 -3.22
C HIS A 345 21.91 14.95 -4.66
N MET A 346 20.98 15.88 -4.88
CA MET A 346 20.75 16.50 -6.19
C MET A 346 22.00 17.22 -6.71
N ARG A 347 22.59 18.10 -5.89
CA ARG A 347 23.83 18.83 -6.25
C ARG A 347 24.98 17.89 -6.55
N LYS A 348 25.16 16.81 -5.78
CA LYS A 348 26.16 15.76 -6.07
C LYS A 348 26.00 15.19 -7.47
N LEU A 349 24.77 14.88 -7.85
CA LEU A 349 24.49 14.31 -9.16
C LEU A 349 24.77 15.30 -10.29
N PHE A 350 24.31 16.54 -10.18
CA PHE A 350 24.61 17.57 -11.17
C PHE A 350 26.12 17.77 -11.31
N TRP A 351 26.86 17.81 -10.21
CA TRP A 351 28.32 17.87 -10.23
C TRP A 351 28.96 16.70 -10.97
N LEU A 352 28.48 15.50 -10.80
CA LEU A 352 28.98 14.31 -11.49
C LEU A 352 28.69 14.33 -13.00
N ARG A 353 27.60 15.00 -13.41
CA ARG A 353 27.22 15.19 -14.82
C ARG A 353 27.97 16.30 -15.53
N TRP A 354 28.53 17.24 -14.79
CA TRP A 354 29.33 18.29 -15.35
C TRP A 354 30.76 17.78 -15.53
N HIS A 355 31.09 17.37 -16.75
CA HIS A 355 32.37 16.76 -17.06
C HIS A 355 33.47 17.83 -17.23
N GLY A 356 34.65 17.52 -16.71
CA GLY A 356 35.85 18.37 -16.85
C GLY A 356 35.78 19.72 -16.12
N ARG A 357 36.93 20.40 -16.02
CA ARG A 357 37.03 21.69 -15.36
C ARG A 357 36.23 22.78 -16.11
N GLU A 358 36.42 22.88 -17.42
CA GLU A 358 35.76 23.90 -18.25
C GLU A 358 34.25 23.73 -18.29
N GLY A 359 33.76 22.46 -18.41
CA GLY A 359 32.33 22.16 -18.36
C GLY A 359 31.71 22.57 -17.05
N ARG A 360 32.37 22.30 -15.93
CA ARG A 360 31.92 22.70 -14.59
C ARG A 360 31.91 24.23 -14.43
N GLU A 361 32.95 24.90 -14.87
CA GLU A 361 33.06 26.36 -14.80
C GLU A 361 31.99 27.04 -15.63
N ARG A 362 31.76 26.59 -16.87
CA ARG A 362 30.69 27.09 -17.75
C ARG A 362 29.29 26.93 -17.12
N LYS A 363 29.00 25.75 -16.52
CA LYS A 363 27.73 25.51 -15.84
C LYS A 363 27.54 26.37 -14.60
N LEU A 364 28.60 26.55 -13.79
CA LEU A 364 28.59 27.42 -12.61
C LEU A 364 28.33 28.88 -12.99
N ARG A 365 29.05 29.41 -14.04
CA ARG A 365 28.84 30.77 -14.57
C ARG A 365 27.41 30.97 -15.08
N GLY A 366 26.88 30.00 -15.84
CA GLY A 366 25.50 30.04 -16.34
C GLY A 366 24.43 30.03 -15.23
N LEU A 367 24.79 29.55 -14.03
CA LEU A 367 23.96 29.56 -12.84
C LEU A 367 24.28 30.74 -11.88
N GLY A 368 24.98 31.76 -12.36
CA GLY A 368 25.22 32.99 -11.62
C GLY A 368 26.35 32.94 -10.58
N VAL A 369 27.23 31.94 -10.65
CA VAL A 369 28.41 31.88 -9.77
C VAL A 369 29.54 32.65 -10.41
N THR A 370 30.18 33.58 -9.69
CA THR A 370 31.23 34.44 -10.15
C THR A 370 32.43 34.46 -9.19
N GLY A 371 33.56 35.02 -9.64
CA GLY A 371 34.74 35.31 -8.82
C GLY A 371 35.40 34.04 -8.23
N PRO A 372 35.97 34.15 -7.02
CA PRO A 372 36.76 33.07 -6.40
C PRO A 372 36.03 31.75 -6.21
N LEU A 373 34.68 31.77 -6.17
CA LEU A 373 33.86 30.56 -6.01
C LEU A 373 33.98 29.62 -7.22
N LEU A 374 34.36 30.10 -8.38
CA LEU A 374 34.61 29.28 -9.59
C LEU A 374 35.80 28.34 -9.44
N LYS A 375 36.78 28.65 -8.56
CA LYS A 375 37.93 27.76 -8.28
C LYS A 375 37.50 26.33 -7.89
N VAL A 376 36.27 26.12 -7.43
CA VAL A 376 35.76 24.80 -7.15
C VAL A 376 35.68 23.90 -8.39
N ALA A 377 35.59 24.46 -9.60
CA ALA A 377 35.53 23.70 -10.85
C ALA A 377 36.78 22.80 -11.06
N SER A 378 37.94 23.21 -10.52
CA SER A 378 39.19 22.43 -10.52
C SER A 378 39.37 21.56 -9.26
N SER A 379 38.36 21.45 -8.39
CA SER A 379 38.48 20.71 -7.15
C SER A 379 38.63 19.21 -7.38
N SER A 380 39.64 18.60 -6.76
CA SER A 380 39.82 17.15 -6.64
C SER A 380 39.00 16.49 -5.54
N ARG A 381 38.26 17.29 -4.74
CA ARG A 381 37.45 16.79 -3.65
C ARG A 381 36.31 15.91 -4.18
N GLY A 382 35.96 14.86 -3.43
CA GLY A 382 34.85 13.98 -3.79
C GLY A 382 33.51 14.73 -3.97
N ALA A 383 32.71 14.32 -4.93
CA ALA A 383 31.48 15.00 -5.35
C ALA A 383 30.48 15.30 -4.18
N TRP A 384 30.46 14.46 -3.17
CA TRP A 384 29.64 14.67 -1.96
C TRP A 384 30.10 15.88 -1.13
N ARG A 385 31.42 16.11 -1.04
CA ARG A 385 31.94 17.27 -0.33
C ARG A 385 31.72 18.56 -1.14
N VAL A 386 31.93 18.52 -2.47
CA VAL A 386 31.66 19.65 -3.36
C VAL A 386 30.19 20.03 -3.37
N ALA A 387 29.28 19.07 -3.33
CA ALA A 387 27.82 19.31 -3.26
C ALA A 387 27.38 20.16 -2.05
N ALA A 388 28.16 20.18 -0.99
CA ALA A 388 27.96 21.03 0.19
C ALA A 388 28.63 22.38 0.12
N ALA A 389 29.50 22.64 -0.88
CA ALA A 389 30.23 23.89 -1.02
C ALA A 389 29.29 25.06 -1.34
N LEU A 390 29.67 26.27 -0.90
CA LEU A 390 28.87 27.49 -1.07
C LEU A 390 28.56 27.78 -2.54
N CYS A 391 29.50 27.53 -3.44
CA CYS A 391 29.30 27.68 -4.89
C CYS A 391 28.18 26.82 -5.43
N MET A 392 28.08 25.54 -4.99
CA MET A 392 27.02 24.64 -5.40
C MET A 392 25.68 25.03 -4.77
N GLN A 393 25.68 25.54 -3.54
CA GLN A 393 24.47 26.05 -2.89
C GLN A 393 23.96 27.32 -3.58
N LYS A 394 24.85 28.18 -4.08
CA LYS A 394 24.53 29.38 -4.87
C LYS A 394 24.00 29.02 -6.25
N ALA A 395 24.71 28.15 -6.97
CA ALA A 395 24.36 27.70 -8.32
C ALA A 395 23.02 26.96 -8.36
N LEU A 396 22.83 25.99 -7.46
CA LEU A 396 21.64 25.16 -7.36
C LEU A 396 20.93 25.45 -6.03
N ASN A 397 20.49 26.70 -5.86
CA ASN A 397 19.70 27.12 -4.70
C ASN A 397 18.27 26.63 -4.81
N ASN A 398 17.46 26.85 -3.76
CA ASN A 398 16.09 26.36 -3.68
C ASN A 398 15.22 26.91 -4.84
N ALA A 399 15.38 28.18 -5.22
CA ALA A 399 14.62 28.80 -6.28
C ALA A 399 14.94 28.17 -7.65
N VAL A 400 16.23 27.91 -7.93
CA VAL A 400 16.66 27.24 -9.16
C VAL A 400 16.12 25.81 -9.21
N LEU A 401 16.26 25.04 -8.14
CA LEU A 401 15.75 23.67 -8.09
C LEU A 401 14.23 23.61 -8.29
N ARG A 402 13.49 24.52 -7.64
CA ARG A 402 12.03 24.64 -7.79
C ARG A 402 11.65 25.02 -9.23
N LYS A 403 12.32 26.03 -9.82
CA LYS A 403 12.09 26.46 -11.21
C LYS A 403 12.34 25.34 -12.22
N THR A 404 13.29 24.45 -11.93
CA THR A 404 13.60 23.29 -12.78
C THR A 404 12.75 22.05 -12.47
N GLY A 405 11.77 22.14 -11.56
CA GLY A 405 10.80 21.09 -11.26
C GLY A 405 11.21 20.11 -10.15
N PHE A 406 12.34 20.37 -9.46
CA PHE A 406 12.77 19.54 -8.32
C PHE A 406 12.13 20.04 -7.02
N LEU A 407 10.86 19.67 -6.81
CA LEU A 407 10.10 20.08 -5.64
C LEU A 407 10.59 19.40 -4.35
N MET A 408 10.44 20.10 -3.23
CA MET A 408 10.68 19.59 -1.88
C MET A 408 9.37 19.35 -1.14
N PRO A 409 9.37 18.56 -0.06
CA PRO A 409 8.17 18.39 0.80
C PRO A 409 7.57 19.73 1.26
N SER A 410 8.39 20.72 1.62
CA SER A 410 7.93 22.06 2.02
C SER A 410 7.25 22.83 0.87
N ASP A 411 7.67 22.62 -0.38
CA ASP A 411 7.03 23.24 -1.54
C ASP A 411 5.63 22.68 -1.79
N LEU A 412 5.44 21.39 -1.51
CA LEU A 412 4.14 20.72 -1.61
C LEU A 412 3.22 21.11 -0.46
N ALA A 413 3.78 21.27 0.75
CA ALA A 413 3.03 21.72 1.92
C ALA A 413 2.50 23.16 1.82
N ALA A 414 3.17 24.01 1.05
CA ALA A 414 2.81 25.42 0.87
C ALA A 414 1.69 25.64 -0.16
N LYS A 415 1.30 24.61 -0.94
CA LYS A 415 0.15 24.72 -1.86
C LYS A 415 -1.13 24.58 -1.03
N PRO A 416 -2.11 25.52 -1.18
CA PRO A 416 -3.42 25.33 -0.57
C PRO A 416 -4.05 24.04 -1.11
N GLN A 417 -4.69 23.27 -0.23
CA GLN A 417 -5.51 22.13 -0.61
C GLN A 417 -6.74 22.66 -1.35
N GLY A 418 -6.79 22.51 -2.65
CA GLY A 418 -7.94 22.90 -3.47
C GLY A 418 -7.57 23.76 -4.68
N CYS A 419 -7.16 23.16 -5.74
CA CYS A 419 -7.39 23.49 -7.15
C CYS A 419 -7.31 22.20 -7.94
#